data_61ff0db1f0a9ab85fd6a17fe7fecdee1
#
_entry.id   61ff0db1f0a9ab85fd6a17fe7fecdee1
#
_cell.length_a   1.000
_cell.length_b   1.000
_cell.length_c   1.000
_cell.angle_alpha   90.00
_cell.angle_beta   90.00
_cell.angle_gamma   90.00
#
_symmetry.space_group_name_H-M   'P 1'
#
loop_
_entity.id
_entity.type
_entity.pdbx_description
1 polymer ?
#
loop_
_entity_poly.entity_id
_entity_poly.type
_entity_poly.pdbx_seq_one_letter_code
_entity_poly.pdbx_strand_id
1 'polypeptide(L)'
;DSLLSLIQRDSAHDIRKLLASAVANAVNNDSKVAEDLYVKACFADEGPTLKRFRPRAKGRAAQILKRTSHITIVVDTMTDKMLAIREQSAEAKGGTKVVSRSARVAASRARAAKPDADDSQDSTDSTNESGEEN
;
A
#
# COMPACT_ATOMS: atom_id res chain seq x y z
N ASP A 1 2.40 3.13 4.81
CA ASP A 1 2.18 1.75 5.23
C ASP A 1 3.28 0.81 4.70
N SER A 2 3.63 0.89 3.41
CA SER A 2 4.68 0.08 2.78
C SER A 2 6.07 0.21 3.45
N LEU A 3 6.45 1.40 3.88
CA LEU A 3 7.71 1.63 4.59
C LEU A 3 7.77 0.90 5.93
N LEU A 4 6.66 0.89 6.68
CA LEU A 4 6.57 0.20 7.96
C LEU A 4 6.63 -1.33 7.82
N SER A 5 6.25 -1.88 6.67
CA SER A 5 6.35 -3.32 6.40
C SER A 5 7.79 -3.79 6.15
N LEU A 6 8.69 -2.88 5.71
CA LEU A 6 10.10 -3.17 5.47
C LEU A 6 10.96 -3.09 6.73
N ILE A 7 10.47 -2.42 7.78
CA ILE A 7 11.22 -2.22 9.02
C ILE A 7 11.10 -3.47 9.91
N GLN A 8 12.23 -4.12 10.19
CA GLN A 8 12.31 -5.30 11.05
C GLN A 8 12.43 -4.92 12.54
N ARG A 9 11.46 -4.19 13.06
CA ARG A 9 11.37 -3.84 14.49
C ARG A 9 9.99 -4.19 15.02
N ASP A 10 9.90 -4.73 16.21
CA ASP A 10 8.64 -5.11 16.85
C ASP A 10 7.65 -3.94 16.92
N SER A 11 8.16 -2.74 17.24
CA SER A 11 7.35 -1.53 17.29
C SER A 11 6.71 -1.14 15.95
N ALA A 12 7.29 -1.53 14.81
CA ALA A 12 6.73 -1.21 13.50
C ALA A 12 5.38 -1.88 13.27
N HIS A 13 5.20 -3.09 13.79
CA HIS A 13 3.94 -3.81 13.71
C HIS A 13 2.81 -3.10 14.47
N ASP A 14 3.10 -2.61 15.67
CA ASP A 14 2.12 -1.90 16.50
C ASP A 14 1.75 -0.54 15.88
N ILE A 15 2.75 0.20 15.37
CA ILE A 15 2.52 1.47 14.66
C ILE A 15 1.67 1.26 13.41
N ARG A 16 1.91 0.18 12.67
CA ARG A 16 1.12 -0.16 11.47
C ARG A 16 -0.34 -0.43 11.81
N LYS A 17 -0.61 -1.18 12.87
CA LYS A 17 -1.99 -1.42 13.36
C LYS A 17 -2.66 -0.13 13.79
N LEU A 18 -1.94 0.73 14.50
CA LEU A 18 -2.46 2.01 14.94
C LEU A 18 -2.80 2.93 13.76
N LEU A 19 -1.91 2.97 12.74
CA LEU A 19 -2.15 3.73 11.52
C LEU A 19 -3.39 3.21 10.76
N ALA A 20 -3.52 1.89 10.62
CA ALA A 20 -4.68 1.28 9.98
C ALA A 20 -5.99 1.61 10.72
N SER A 21 -5.96 1.61 12.06
CA SER A 21 -7.09 2.02 12.89
C SER A 21 -7.43 3.50 12.70
N ALA A 22 -6.44 4.38 12.64
CA ALA A 22 -6.65 5.82 12.43
C ALA A 22 -7.30 6.10 11.05
N VAL A 23 -6.84 5.42 10.00
CA VAL A 23 -7.43 5.51 8.65
C VAL A 23 -8.87 4.97 8.65
N ALA A 24 -9.11 3.82 9.28
CA ALA A 24 -10.45 3.24 9.36
C ALA A 24 -11.42 4.16 10.11
N ASN A 25 -10.98 4.81 11.18
CA ASN A 25 -11.80 5.79 11.91
C ASN A 25 -12.16 6.99 11.03
N ALA A 26 -11.20 7.53 10.27
CA ALA A 26 -11.45 8.67 9.37
C ALA A 26 -12.45 8.31 8.26
N VAL A 27 -12.37 7.08 7.72
CA VAL A 27 -13.29 6.62 6.67
C VAL A 27 -14.69 6.36 7.23
N ASN A 28 -14.79 5.65 8.36
CA ASN A 28 -16.08 5.20 8.89
C ASN A 28 -16.83 6.31 9.63
N ASN A 29 -16.12 7.14 10.42
CA ASN A 29 -16.76 8.15 11.26
C ASN A 29 -16.91 9.49 10.52
N ASP A 30 -15.89 9.88 9.76
CA ASP A 30 -15.84 11.18 9.08
C ASP A 30 -16.16 11.09 7.57
N SER A 31 -16.44 9.88 7.05
CA SER A 31 -16.74 9.63 5.63
C SER A 31 -15.67 10.17 4.67
N LYS A 32 -14.41 10.19 5.11
CA LYS A 32 -13.27 10.68 4.32
C LYS A 32 -12.74 9.60 3.38
N VAL A 33 -12.15 10.01 2.26
CA VAL A 33 -11.52 9.10 1.30
C VAL A 33 -10.14 8.73 1.78
N ALA A 34 -9.84 7.44 1.87
CA ALA A 34 -8.56 6.93 2.40
C ALA A 34 -7.34 7.40 1.58
N GLU A 35 -7.50 7.65 0.28
CA GLU A 35 -6.42 8.08 -0.62
C GLU A 35 -5.99 9.52 -0.39
N ASP A 36 -6.89 10.36 0.14
CA ASP A 36 -6.65 11.78 0.40
C ASP A 36 -6.17 12.05 1.82
N LEU A 37 -5.98 11.00 2.63
CA LEU A 37 -5.49 11.13 3.99
C LEU A 37 -3.96 11.21 4.05
N TYR A 38 -3.47 12.09 4.93
CA TYR A 38 -2.05 12.14 5.27
C TYR A 38 -1.83 12.18 6.77
N VAL A 39 -0.65 11.80 7.21
CA VAL A 39 -0.26 11.88 8.61
C VAL A 39 0.16 13.30 8.92
N LYS A 40 -0.64 14.01 9.71
CA LYS A 40 -0.40 15.40 10.11
C LYS A 40 0.60 15.49 11.24
N ALA A 41 0.48 14.61 12.23
CA ALA A 41 1.38 14.57 13.39
C ALA A 41 1.49 13.12 13.90
N CYS A 42 2.65 12.79 14.42
CA CYS A 42 2.88 11.55 15.14
C CYS A 42 3.86 11.84 16.29
N PHE A 43 3.52 11.36 17.48
CA PHE A 43 4.36 11.52 18.66
C PHE A 43 4.17 10.35 19.63
N ALA A 44 5.15 10.16 20.48
CA ALA A 44 5.14 9.13 21.50
C ALA A 44 5.49 9.76 22.85
N ASP A 45 4.55 9.68 23.77
CA ASP A 45 4.68 10.22 25.12
C ASP A 45 5.07 9.11 26.09
N GLU A 46 5.72 9.49 27.20
CA GLU A 46 6.09 8.56 28.24
C GLU A 46 4.86 8.10 29.02
N GLY A 47 4.66 6.78 29.09
CA GLY A 47 3.62 6.15 29.88
C GLY A 47 4.09 5.73 31.27
N PRO A 48 3.22 5.12 32.08
CA PRO A 48 3.56 4.66 33.42
C PRO A 48 4.69 3.63 33.38
N THR A 49 5.67 3.82 34.27
CA THR A 49 6.80 2.91 34.38
C THR A 49 6.58 1.89 35.49
N LEU A 50 6.60 0.61 35.12
CA LEU A 50 6.49 -0.50 36.08
C LEU A 50 7.88 -0.82 36.66
N LYS A 51 8.05 -0.60 37.94
CA LYS A 51 9.28 -0.88 38.70
C LYS A 51 9.29 -2.36 39.12
N ARG A 52 10.32 -3.11 38.73
CA ARG A 52 10.54 -4.51 39.11
C ARG A 52 11.93 -4.65 39.67
N PHE A 53 12.14 -5.63 40.54
CA PHE A 53 13.43 -5.90 41.18
C PHE A 53 13.91 -7.29 40.78
N ARG A 54 15.22 -7.38 40.55
CA ARG A 54 15.91 -8.64 40.30
C ARG A 54 17.00 -8.83 41.34
N PRO A 55 17.06 -9.95 42.06
CA PRO A 55 18.16 -10.24 42.97
C PRO A 55 19.49 -10.34 42.22
N ARG A 56 20.55 -9.80 42.83
CA ARG A 56 21.91 -9.80 42.31
C ARG A 56 22.85 -10.38 43.38
N ALA A 57 24.14 -10.55 43.00
CA ALA A 57 25.17 -11.05 43.90
C ALA A 57 25.29 -10.20 45.20
N LYS A 58 25.73 -10.83 46.27
CA LYS A 58 25.94 -10.24 47.61
C LYS A 58 24.69 -9.62 48.24
N GLY A 59 23.51 -10.21 48.02
CA GLY A 59 22.25 -9.77 48.64
C GLY A 59 21.73 -8.42 48.13
N ARG A 60 22.29 -7.87 47.01
CA ARG A 60 21.79 -6.64 46.40
C ARG A 60 20.61 -6.91 45.48
N ALA A 61 19.74 -5.92 45.31
CA ALA A 61 18.65 -5.93 44.37
C ALA A 61 18.89 -4.88 43.28
N ALA A 62 18.77 -5.27 41.98
CA ALA A 62 18.79 -4.32 40.89
C ALA A 62 17.38 -4.00 40.43
N GLN A 63 17.08 -2.73 40.26
CA GLN A 63 15.81 -2.24 39.76
C GLN A 63 15.74 -2.43 38.22
N ILE A 64 14.62 -2.96 37.75
CA ILE A 64 14.29 -3.06 36.31
C ILE A 64 13.09 -2.17 36.06
N LEU A 65 13.25 -1.18 35.18
CA LEU A 65 12.20 -0.28 34.77
C LEU A 65 11.60 -0.79 33.46
N LYS A 66 10.35 -1.27 33.51
CA LYS A 66 9.56 -1.58 32.31
C LYS A 66 8.81 -0.30 31.92
N ARG A 67 9.38 0.42 30.96
CA ARG A 67 8.80 1.66 30.43
C ARG A 67 7.71 1.34 29.43
N THR A 68 6.62 2.10 29.47
CA THR A 68 5.54 2.07 28.48
C THR A 68 5.46 3.43 27.77
N SER A 69 4.80 3.46 26.64
CA SER A 69 4.63 4.66 25.82
C SER A 69 3.21 4.78 25.33
N HIS A 70 2.73 6.01 25.19
CA HIS A 70 1.49 6.35 24.51
C HIS A 70 1.83 6.84 23.11
N ILE A 71 1.36 6.14 22.07
CA ILE A 71 1.62 6.53 20.69
C ILE A 71 0.36 7.17 20.12
N THR A 72 0.51 8.39 19.61
CA THR A 72 -0.60 9.14 19.00
C THR A 72 -0.29 9.41 17.54
N ILE A 73 -1.24 9.10 16.65
CA ILE A 73 -1.17 9.39 15.22
C ILE A 73 -2.39 10.22 14.86
N VAL A 74 -2.15 11.40 14.29
CA VAL A 74 -3.19 12.30 13.80
C VAL A 74 -3.16 12.24 12.27
N VAL A 75 -4.31 11.90 11.68
CA VAL A 75 -4.53 11.92 10.24
C VAL A 75 -5.45 13.06 9.86
N ASP A 76 -5.19 13.68 8.72
CA ASP A 76 -6.00 14.79 8.19
C ASP A 76 -6.14 14.64 6.67
N THR A 77 -7.10 15.35 6.07
CA THR A 77 -7.30 15.35 4.63
C THR A 77 -6.32 16.30 3.94
N MET A 78 -5.79 15.86 2.80
CA MET A 78 -4.92 16.70 1.98
C MET A 78 -5.68 17.91 1.45
N THR A 79 -5.05 19.07 1.50
CA THR A 79 -5.57 20.28 0.88
C THR A 79 -5.37 20.19 -0.64
N ASP A 80 -6.21 20.84 -1.44
CA ASP A 80 -6.13 20.86 -2.91
C ASP A 80 -4.72 21.17 -3.44
N LYS A 81 -4.01 22.07 -2.76
CA LYS A 81 -2.61 22.40 -3.08
C LYS A 81 -1.66 21.22 -2.89
N MET A 82 -1.87 20.39 -1.86
CA MET A 82 -1.05 19.22 -1.59
C MET A 82 -1.34 18.10 -2.60
N LEU A 83 -2.60 17.96 -3.01
CA LEU A 83 -3.00 17.04 -4.06
C LEU A 83 -2.34 17.41 -5.39
N ALA A 84 -2.36 18.68 -5.79
CA ALA A 84 -1.70 19.16 -6.99
C ALA A 84 -0.18 18.91 -6.98
N ILE A 85 0.50 19.14 -5.85
CA ILE A 85 1.94 18.84 -5.70
C ILE A 85 2.20 17.33 -5.81
N ARG A 86 1.34 16.50 -5.24
CA ARG A 86 1.46 15.05 -5.32
C ARG A 86 1.31 14.55 -6.76
N GLU A 87 0.34 15.07 -7.50
CA GLU A 87 0.13 14.76 -8.91
C GLU A 87 1.34 15.16 -9.77
N GLN A 88 1.85 16.39 -9.60
CA GLN A 88 3.05 16.86 -10.29
C GLN A 88 4.28 16.00 -9.97
N SER A 89 4.46 15.61 -8.72
CA SER A 89 5.57 14.75 -8.31
C SER A 89 5.44 13.32 -8.84
N ALA A 90 4.23 12.81 -9.01
CA ALA A 90 3.96 11.51 -9.61
C ALA A 90 4.25 11.52 -11.13
N GLU A 91 3.90 12.61 -11.82
CA GLU A 91 4.22 12.81 -13.23
C GLU A 91 5.74 12.96 -13.47
N ALA A 92 6.42 13.71 -12.62
CA ALA A 92 7.88 13.92 -12.70
C ALA A 92 8.69 12.63 -12.48
N LYS A 93 8.15 11.67 -11.71
CA LYS A 93 8.79 10.37 -11.47
C LYS A 93 8.57 9.33 -12.59
N GLY A 94 7.97 9.73 -13.73
CA GLY A 94 7.71 8.79 -14.84
C GLY A 94 6.71 7.70 -14.48
N GLY A 95 5.91 7.92 -13.44
CA GLY A 95 4.84 7.04 -13.04
C GLY A 95 3.78 7.01 -14.14
N THR A 96 3.55 5.82 -14.69
CA THR A 96 2.40 5.55 -15.56
C THR A 96 1.18 6.23 -14.96
N LYS A 97 0.56 7.15 -15.70
CA LYS A 97 -0.71 7.78 -15.37
C LYS A 97 -1.60 6.70 -14.75
N VAL A 98 -1.92 6.82 -13.48
CA VAL A 98 -2.86 5.90 -12.82
C VAL A 98 -4.20 6.13 -13.49
N VAL A 99 -4.44 5.35 -14.54
CA VAL A 99 -5.71 5.37 -15.26
C VAL A 99 -6.78 5.06 -14.22
N SER A 100 -7.66 6.00 -13.96
CA SER A 100 -8.71 5.85 -12.96
C SER A 100 -9.46 4.54 -13.19
N ARG A 101 -9.95 3.92 -12.14
CA ARG A 101 -10.67 2.63 -12.21
C ARG A 101 -11.80 2.69 -13.24
N SER A 102 -12.47 3.84 -13.38
CA SER A 102 -13.49 4.10 -14.40
C SER A 102 -12.94 4.05 -15.83
N ALA A 103 -11.75 4.61 -16.06
CA ALA A 103 -11.12 4.56 -17.37
C ALA A 103 -10.59 3.16 -17.74
N ARG A 104 -10.14 2.35 -16.75
CA ARG A 104 -9.78 0.94 -16.96
C ARG A 104 -11.00 0.10 -17.31
N VAL A 105 -12.13 0.30 -16.63
CA VAL A 105 -13.38 -0.37 -16.93
C VAL A 105 -13.92 0.03 -18.29
N ALA A 106 -13.83 1.30 -18.67
CA ALA A 106 -14.20 1.77 -20.00
C ALA A 106 -13.31 1.18 -21.11
N ALA A 107 -11.99 1.11 -20.88
CA ALA A 107 -11.05 0.52 -21.82
C ALA A 107 -11.24 -1.00 -21.98
N SER A 108 -11.59 -1.72 -20.91
CA SER A 108 -11.90 -3.15 -20.99
C SER A 108 -13.21 -3.43 -21.73
N ARG A 109 -14.23 -2.59 -21.53
CA ARG A 109 -15.49 -2.65 -22.28
C ARG A 109 -15.31 -2.35 -23.77
N ALA A 110 -14.47 -1.36 -24.09
CA ALA A 110 -14.15 -1.04 -25.48
C ALA A 110 -13.38 -2.16 -26.20
N ARG A 111 -12.52 -2.91 -25.49
CA ARG A 111 -11.85 -4.09 -26.03
C ARG A 111 -12.79 -5.27 -26.23
N ALA A 112 -13.75 -5.47 -25.31
CA ALA A 112 -14.74 -6.52 -25.41
C ALA A 112 -15.82 -6.25 -26.49
N ALA A 113 -15.95 -5.01 -26.95
CA ALA A 113 -16.92 -4.59 -27.98
C ALA A 113 -16.36 -4.58 -29.40
N LYS A 114 -15.10 -5.01 -29.63
CA LYS A 114 -14.58 -5.26 -30.98
C LYS A 114 -14.99 -6.66 -31.39
N PRO A 115 -15.92 -6.84 -32.38
CA PRO A 115 -16.18 -8.15 -32.92
C PRO A 115 -14.96 -8.59 -33.71
N ASP A 116 -14.55 -9.85 -33.55
CA ASP A 116 -13.61 -10.54 -34.41
C ASP A 116 -14.21 -10.57 -35.82
N ALA A 117 -13.72 -9.70 -36.66
CA ALA A 117 -13.97 -9.74 -38.08
C ALA A 117 -12.65 -10.10 -38.73
N ASP A 118 -12.69 -11.24 -39.38
CA ASP A 118 -11.78 -11.72 -40.42
C ASP A 118 -10.77 -12.78 -39.99
N ASP A 119 -11.26 -14.02 -40.07
CA ASP A 119 -10.46 -15.17 -40.50
C ASP A 119 -11.38 -16.12 -41.31
N SER A 120 -11.51 -15.82 -42.58
CA SER A 120 -12.00 -16.77 -43.57
C SER A 120 -11.45 -16.39 -44.93
N GLN A 121 -10.46 -17.12 -45.34
CA GLN A 121 -9.99 -17.43 -46.70
C GLN A 121 -8.46 -17.65 -46.59
N ASP A 122 -7.91 -18.82 -46.85
CA ASP A 122 -7.88 -19.49 -48.12
C ASP A 122 -7.30 -20.89 -47.90
N SER A 123 -8.07 -21.89 -48.26
CA SER A 123 -7.62 -23.26 -48.47
C SER A 123 -7.89 -23.61 -49.90
N THR A 124 -6.88 -23.60 -50.77
CA THR A 124 -6.84 -24.43 -51.96
C THR A 124 -5.39 -24.70 -52.37
N ASP A 125 -5.10 -25.99 -52.30
CA ASP A 125 -4.63 -26.75 -53.45
C ASP A 125 -3.15 -26.63 -53.81
N SER A 126 -2.43 -27.71 -53.68
CA SER A 126 -1.98 -28.53 -54.80
C SER A 126 -1.08 -29.68 -54.34
N THR A 127 -1.64 -30.81 -54.61
CA THR A 127 -0.95 -32.09 -54.95
C THR A 127 0.22 -31.90 -55.86
N ASN A 128 1.30 -32.60 -55.69
CA ASN A 128 1.96 -33.49 -56.64
C ASN A 128 3.31 -33.95 -56.08
N GLU A 129 3.44 -35.20 -55.90
CA GLU A 129 3.98 -36.27 -56.71
C GLU A 129 5.51 -36.41 -56.72
N SER A 130 5.85 -37.64 -56.40
CA SER A 130 6.95 -38.48 -56.93
C SER A 130 8.38 -38.06 -56.53
N GLY A 131 9.16 -38.97 -56.06
CA GLY A 131 9.77 -40.10 -56.54
C GLY A 131 11.07 -40.35 -55.88
N GLU A 132 11.22 -41.57 -55.51
CA GLU A 132 12.26 -42.53 -55.77
C GLU A 132 13.73 -42.24 -55.44
N GLU A 133 14.22 -43.21 -54.74
CA GLU A 133 15.52 -43.89 -54.84
C GLU A 133 16.78 -43.22 -54.30
N ASN A 134 17.38 -43.74 -53.28
CA ASN A 134 18.42 -44.76 -53.22
C ASN A 134 18.87 -45.04 -51.83
#